data_f12dcc7bdc84dfc765d7994e57c06e01
#
_entry.id   f12dcc7bdc84dfc765d7994e57c06e01
#
_cell.length_a   1.000
_cell.length_b   1.000
_cell.length_c   1.000
_cell.angle_alpha   90.00
_cell.angle_beta   90.00
_cell.angle_gamma   90.00
#
_symmetry.space_group_name_H-M   'P 1'
#
loop_
_entity.id
_entity.type
_entity.pdbx_description
1 polymer ?
#
loop_
_entity_poly.entity_id
_entity_poly.type
_entity_poly.pdbx_seq_one_letter_code
_entity_poly.pdbx_strand_id
1 'polypeptide(L)'
;MYRIAVLAERDEERNAYVDQIAQFCHAKGLFPQIESHSSQEQFFEHVQKAAPTNAVVALPGVAGLNAAEHLRSLCPACGIIWCSDLDFSLQAFRLRVEYFILEPVTAECFQQGLNIWLRNKCLHFIP
;
A
#
# COMPACT_ATOMS: atom_id res chain seq x y z
N MET A 1 -4.62 -10.79 12.82
CA MET A 1 -5.01 -10.88 11.40
C MET A 1 -4.42 -9.72 10.63
N TYR A 2 -3.84 -9.99 9.50
CA TYR A 2 -3.31 -8.92 8.65
C TYR A 2 -4.43 -8.22 7.92
N ARG A 3 -4.34 -6.92 7.88
CA ARG A 3 -5.23 -6.09 7.09
C ARG A 3 -4.40 -5.30 6.11
N ILE A 4 -4.70 -5.46 4.83
CA ILE A 4 -4.02 -4.73 3.77
C ILE A 4 -5.06 -3.88 3.07
N ALA A 5 -4.80 -2.58 2.98
CA ALA A 5 -5.71 -1.64 2.35
C ALA A 5 -5.09 -1.10 1.06
N VAL A 6 -5.87 -1.03 0.01
CA VAL A 6 -5.43 -0.52 -1.29
C VAL A 6 -6.27 0.68 -1.68
N LEU A 7 -5.61 1.80 -1.95
CA LEU A 7 -6.26 3.02 -2.42
C LEU A 7 -5.78 3.34 -3.82
N ALA A 8 -6.64 3.17 -4.81
CA ALA A 8 -6.35 3.48 -6.21
C ALA A 8 -7.65 3.87 -6.90
N GLU A 9 -7.60 4.93 -7.72
CA GLU A 9 -8.79 5.44 -8.39
C GLU A 9 -9.35 4.51 -9.46
N ARG A 10 -8.47 4.00 -10.33
CA ARG A 10 -8.90 3.22 -11.48
C ARG A 10 -9.15 1.78 -11.08
N ASP A 11 -10.27 1.23 -11.52
CA ASP A 11 -10.69 -0.11 -11.17
C ASP A 11 -9.69 -1.18 -11.63
N GLU A 12 -9.21 -1.08 -12.86
CA GLU A 12 -8.24 -2.05 -13.40
C GLU A 12 -6.96 -2.09 -12.57
N GLU A 13 -6.42 -0.92 -12.26
CA GLU A 13 -5.21 -0.78 -11.47
C GLU A 13 -5.42 -1.33 -10.07
N ARG A 14 -6.52 -0.94 -9.44
CA ARG A 14 -6.83 -1.37 -8.08
C ARG A 14 -7.00 -2.88 -8.01
N ASN A 15 -7.72 -3.46 -8.96
CA ASN A 15 -7.92 -4.92 -9.00
C ASN A 15 -6.62 -5.66 -9.25
N ALA A 16 -5.74 -5.13 -10.09
CA ALA A 16 -4.44 -5.73 -10.36
C ALA A 16 -3.57 -5.77 -9.08
N TYR A 17 -3.58 -4.70 -8.31
CA TYR A 17 -2.83 -4.66 -7.06
C TYR A 17 -3.38 -5.66 -6.05
N VAL A 18 -4.70 -5.71 -5.90
CA VAL A 18 -5.36 -6.66 -4.98
C VAL A 18 -5.01 -8.10 -5.35
N ASP A 19 -5.12 -8.44 -6.64
CA ASP A 19 -4.81 -9.79 -7.12
C ASP A 19 -3.35 -10.15 -6.87
N GLN A 20 -2.44 -9.24 -7.15
CA GLN A 20 -1.01 -9.50 -6.97
C GLN A 20 -0.66 -9.67 -5.48
N ILE A 21 -1.24 -8.85 -4.62
CA ILE A 21 -1.06 -8.99 -3.17
C ILE A 21 -1.59 -10.35 -2.69
N ALA A 22 -2.78 -10.72 -3.13
CA ALA A 22 -3.39 -12.00 -2.74
C ALA A 22 -2.53 -13.17 -3.17
N GLN A 23 -2.07 -13.19 -4.41
CA GLN A 23 -1.22 -14.25 -4.91
C GLN A 23 0.10 -14.34 -4.15
N PHE A 24 0.72 -13.19 -3.89
CA PHE A 24 1.98 -13.15 -3.15
C PHE A 24 1.79 -13.72 -1.73
N CYS A 25 0.77 -13.27 -1.04
CA CYS A 25 0.51 -13.71 0.33
C CYS A 25 0.14 -15.18 0.40
N HIS A 26 -0.73 -15.65 -0.51
CA HIS A 26 -1.13 -17.06 -0.53
C HIS A 26 0.06 -17.97 -0.78
N ALA A 27 0.98 -17.57 -1.64
CA ALA A 27 2.19 -18.34 -1.91
C ALA A 27 3.09 -18.46 -0.67
N LYS A 28 2.93 -17.56 0.29
CA LYS A 28 3.68 -17.57 1.56
C LYS A 28 2.86 -18.15 2.72
N GLY A 29 1.68 -18.68 2.43
CA GLY A 29 0.80 -19.21 3.46
C GLY A 29 0.08 -18.15 4.29
N LEU A 30 0.02 -16.92 3.79
CA LEU A 30 -0.65 -15.82 4.46
C LEU A 30 -1.99 -15.53 3.79
N PHE A 31 -3.01 -15.26 4.60
CA PHE A 31 -4.36 -15.00 4.09
C PHE A 31 -4.89 -13.71 4.70
N PRO A 32 -4.34 -12.55 4.29
CA PRO A 32 -4.76 -11.28 4.86
C PRO A 32 -6.16 -10.90 4.41
N GLN A 33 -6.80 -10.05 5.19
CA GLN A 33 -8.00 -9.38 4.76
C GLN A 33 -7.58 -8.18 3.90
N ILE A 34 -7.96 -8.19 2.62
CA ILE A 34 -7.59 -7.13 1.69
C ILE A 34 -8.83 -6.29 1.40
N GLU A 35 -8.73 -5.00 1.67
CA GLU A 35 -9.79 -4.04 1.39
C GLU A 35 -9.30 -3.06 0.34
N SER A 36 -10.16 -2.69 -0.59
CA SER A 36 -9.80 -1.75 -1.64
C SER A 36 -10.80 -0.62 -1.72
N HIS A 37 -10.30 0.57 -2.01
CA HIS A 37 -11.09 1.78 -2.06
C HIS A 37 -10.68 2.63 -3.24
N SER A 38 -11.67 3.28 -3.88
CA SER A 38 -11.42 4.20 -4.99
C SER A 38 -11.37 5.66 -4.53
N SER A 39 -11.80 5.96 -3.31
CA SER A 39 -11.80 7.33 -2.80
C SER A 39 -11.06 7.43 -1.48
N GLN A 40 -10.43 8.59 -1.26
CA GLN A 40 -9.75 8.86 0.00
C GLN A 40 -10.72 8.85 1.18
N GLU A 41 -11.92 9.37 0.98
CA GLU A 41 -12.91 9.45 2.04
C GLU A 41 -13.23 8.07 2.60
N GLN A 42 -13.58 7.12 1.74
CA GLN A 42 -13.88 5.76 2.16
C GLN A 42 -12.67 5.06 2.75
N PHE A 43 -11.51 5.26 2.13
CA PHE A 43 -10.26 4.67 2.61
C PHE A 43 -9.98 5.09 4.05
N PHE A 44 -10.04 6.38 4.34
CA PHE A 44 -9.72 6.87 5.67
C PHE A 44 -10.80 6.59 6.70
N GLU A 45 -12.06 6.46 6.29
CA GLU A 45 -13.10 5.94 7.18
C GLU A 45 -12.73 4.53 7.68
N HIS A 46 -12.29 3.67 6.78
CA HIS A 46 -11.87 2.32 7.15
C HIS A 46 -10.62 2.31 8.01
N VAL A 47 -9.65 3.15 7.66
CA VAL A 47 -8.40 3.25 8.43
C VAL A 47 -8.67 3.64 9.88
N GLN A 48 -9.59 4.54 10.11
CA GLN A 48 -9.96 4.97 11.46
C GLN A 48 -10.63 3.87 12.27
N LYS A 49 -11.41 3.02 11.61
CA LYS A 49 -12.10 1.91 12.28
C LYS A 49 -11.18 0.71 12.49
N ALA A 50 -10.31 0.44 11.54
CA ALA A 50 -9.44 -0.73 11.57
C ALA A 50 -8.14 -0.39 10.84
N ALA A 51 -7.13 -0.05 11.61
CA ALA A 51 -5.84 0.34 11.04
C ALA A 51 -5.23 -0.80 10.24
N PRO A 52 -4.78 -0.54 8.99
CA PRO A 52 -4.13 -1.57 8.20
C PRO A 52 -2.71 -1.84 8.67
N THR A 53 -2.27 -3.08 8.55
CA THR A 53 -0.89 -3.45 8.76
C THR A 53 -0.03 -2.92 7.62
N ASN A 54 -0.57 -2.99 6.41
CA ASN A 54 0.10 -2.56 5.18
C ASN A 54 -0.91 -1.85 4.29
N ALA A 55 -0.43 -0.92 3.51
CA ALA A 55 -1.28 -0.19 2.57
C ALA A 55 -0.56 0.15 1.29
N VAL A 56 -1.33 0.20 0.20
CA VAL A 56 -0.88 0.71 -1.09
C VAL A 56 -1.62 2.01 -1.35
N VAL A 57 -0.87 3.08 -1.63
CA VAL A 57 -1.44 4.37 -2.02
C VAL A 57 -1.03 4.63 -3.47
N ALA A 58 -2.00 4.70 -4.36
CA ALA A 58 -1.76 4.89 -5.79
C ALA A 58 -2.74 5.92 -6.35
N LEU A 59 -2.52 7.17 -5.95
CA LEU A 59 -3.28 8.31 -6.44
C LEU A 59 -2.36 9.27 -7.18
N PRO A 60 -2.85 9.92 -8.24
CA PRO A 60 -2.01 10.85 -9.00
C PRO A 60 -1.77 12.16 -8.25
N GLY A 61 -0.62 12.78 -8.53
CA GLY A 61 -0.31 14.13 -8.12
C GLY A 61 -0.29 14.35 -6.63
N VAL A 62 -0.68 15.55 -6.23
CA VAL A 62 -0.69 15.99 -4.84
C VAL A 62 -1.68 15.19 -3.99
N ALA A 63 -2.73 14.66 -4.59
CA ALA A 63 -3.68 13.82 -3.87
C ALA A 63 -2.98 12.60 -3.27
N GLY A 64 -2.06 11.99 -4.01
CA GLY A 64 -1.26 10.88 -3.51
C GLY A 64 -0.35 11.27 -2.37
N LEU A 65 0.30 12.42 -2.47
CA LEU A 65 1.15 12.94 -1.40
C LEU A 65 0.33 13.19 -0.12
N ASN A 66 -0.81 13.86 -0.27
CA ASN A 66 -1.67 14.15 0.88
C ASN A 66 -2.17 12.87 1.55
N ALA A 67 -2.54 11.87 0.76
CA ALA A 67 -2.99 10.59 1.28
C ALA A 67 -1.86 9.86 2.02
N ALA A 68 -0.67 9.85 1.46
CA ALA A 68 0.49 9.21 2.09
C ALA A 68 0.84 9.88 3.43
N GLU A 69 0.83 11.21 3.46
CA GLU A 69 1.08 11.95 4.69
C GLU A 69 0.03 11.67 5.76
N HIS A 70 -1.23 11.69 5.36
CA HIS A 70 -2.34 11.45 6.28
C HIS A 70 -2.28 10.03 6.84
N LEU A 71 -2.04 9.05 5.97
CA LEU A 71 -1.94 7.66 6.40
C LEU A 71 -0.80 7.46 7.40
N ARG A 72 0.38 8.04 7.12
CA ARG A 72 1.51 7.92 8.03
C ARG A 72 1.23 8.56 9.38
N SER A 73 0.51 9.67 9.40
CA SER A 73 0.15 10.32 10.66
C SER A 73 -0.82 9.49 11.49
N LEU A 74 -1.76 8.81 10.84
CA LEU A 74 -2.74 7.96 11.52
C LEU A 74 -2.17 6.61 11.92
N CYS A 75 -1.29 6.06 11.12
CA CYS A 75 -0.76 4.71 11.30
C CYS A 75 0.76 4.73 11.20
N PRO A 76 1.46 5.13 12.27
CA PRO A 76 2.92 5.25 12.22
C PRO A 76 3.67 3.96 11.92
N ALA A 77 3.07 2.81 12.20
CA ALA A 77 3.69 1.51 12.00
C ALA A 77 3.29 0.81 10.70
N CYS A 78 2.43 1.44 9.90
CA CYS A 78 1.94 0.84 8.66
C CYS A 78 3.06 0.71 7.63
N GLY A 79 3.17 -0.45 6.98
CA GLY A 79 4.06 -0.61 5.84
C GLY A 79 3.38 -0.05 4.60
N ILE A 80 4.00 0.92 3.92
CA ILE A 80 3.39 1.62 2.80
C ILE A 80 4.16 1.39 1.51
N ILE A 81 3.43 1.02 0.44
CA ILE A 81 3.90 1.11 -0.94
C ILE A 81 3.17 2.29 -1.55
N TRP A 82 3.92 3.27 -2.05
CA TRP A 82 3.34 4.47 -2.65
C TRP A 82 3.70 4.54 -4.13
N CYS A 83 2.68 4.56 -4.99
CA CYS A 83 2.84 4.67 -6.44
C CYS A 83 2.37 6.05 -6.88
N SER A 84 3.16 6.75 -7.67
CA SER A 84 2.83 8.10 -8.12
C SER A 84 3.28 8.36 -9.55
N ASP A 85 2.59 9.27 -10.20
CA ASP A 85 2.97 9.80 -11.52
C ASP A 85 4.02 10.92 -11.41
N LEU A 86 4.23 11.46 -10.21
CA LEU A 86 5.23 12.49 -9.94
C LEU A 86 6.31 11.96 -9.01
N ASP A 87 7.51 12.47 -9.16
CA ASP A 87 8.64 11.99 -8.34
C ASP A 87 8.62 12.64 -6.95
N PHE A 88 7.99 11.94 -6.03
CA PHE A 88 7.97 12.31 -4.62
C PHE A 88 8.94 11.47 -3.80
N SER A 89 10.04 11.01 -4.39
CA SER A 89 10.97 10.12 -3.69
C SER A 89 11.53 10.74 -2.41
N LEU A 90 11.77 12.05 -2.38
CA LEU A 90 12.25 12.70 -1.17
C LEU A 90 11.19 12.69 -0.07
N GLN A 91 9.94 12.99 -0.42
CA GLN A 91 8.84 12.95 0.52
C GLN A 91 8.59 11.51 1.01
N ALA A 92 8.70 10.53 0.11
CA ALA A 92 8.56 9.13 0.48
C ALA A 92 9.62 8.72 1.50
N PHE A 93 10.85 9.16 1.32
CA PHE A 93 11.93 8.93 2.27
C PHE A 93 11.61 9.54 3.64
N ARG A 94 11.16 10.79 3.65
CA ARG A 94 10.81 11.50 4.89
C ARG A 94 9.65 10.85 5.63
N LEU A 95 8.68 10.30 4.88
CA LEU A 95 7.53 9.60 5.44
C LEU A 95 7.85 8.15 5.80
N ARG A 96 9.06 7.69 5.54
CA ARG A 96 9.50 6.32 5.80
C ARG A 96 8.62 5.31 5.10
N VAL A 97 8.21 5.64 3.87
CA VAL A 97 7.50 4.71 3.01
C VAL A 97 8.45 3.57 2.66
N GLU A 98 7.99 2.34 2.79
CA GLU A 98 8.83 1.17 2.56
C GLU A 98 9.28 1.05 1.11
N TYR A 99 8.40 1.43 0.18
CA TYR A 99 8.75 1.39 -1.23
C TYR A 99 7.97 2.44 -2.00
N PHE A 100 8.68 3.23 -2.80
CA PHE A 100 8.08 4.24 -3.67
C PHE A 100 8.28 3.83 -5.12
N ILE A 101 7.21 3.84 -5.92
CA ILE A 101 7.25 3.48 -7.33
C ILE A 101 6.80 4.69 -8.15
N LEU A 102 7.68 5.17 -9.02
CA LEU A 102 7.32 6.17 -10.02
C LEU A 102 6.71 5.44 -11.23
N GLU A 103 5.53 5.88 -11.67
CA GLU A 103 4.87 5.24 -12.81
C GLU A 103 5.74 5.22 -14.06
N PRO A 104 5.63 4.19 -14.89
CA PRO A 104 4.61 3.13 -14.86
C PRO A 104 4.91 2.05 -13.83
N VAL A 105 3.88 1.57 -13.15
CA VAL A 105 4.00 0.50 -12.18
C VAL A 105 3.91 -0.83 -12.92
N THR A 106 5.00 -1.57 -12.96
CA THR A 106 5.02 -2.90 -13.54
C THR A 106 4.75 -3.95 -12.48
N ALA A 107 4.33 -5.15 -12.90
CA ALA A 107 4.15 -6.25 -11.97
C ALA A 107 5.45 -6.57 -11.23
N GLU A 108 6.60 -6.46 -11.91
CA GLU A 108 7.91 -6.70 -11.32
C GLU A 108 8.25 -5.68 -10.24
N CYS A 109 8.02 -4.40 -10.50
CA CYS A 109 8.26 -3.34 -9.52
C CYS A 109 7.38 -3.53 -8.30
N PHE A 110 6.12 -3.85 -8.50
CA PHE A 110 5.18 -4.07 -7.40
C PHE A 110 5.58 -5.29 -6.58
N GLN A 111 6.01 -6.36 -7.25
CA GLN A 111 6.51 -7.55 -6.57
C GLN A 111 7.71 -7.23 -5.68
N GLN A 112 8.60 -6.35 -6.13
CA GLN A 112 9.73 -5.91 -5.31
C GLN A 112 9.27 -5.21 -4.03
N GLY A 113 8.24 -4.40 -4.14
CA GLY A 113 7.64 -3.75 -2.97
C GLY A 113 7.08 -4.75 -1.97
N LEU A 114 6.39 -5.78 -2.47
CA LEU A 114 5.87 -6.85 -1.62
C LEU A 114 7.00 -7.62 -0.93
N ASN A 115 8.08 -7.88 -1.65
CA ASN A 115 9.25 -8.52 -1.06
C ASN A 115 9.88 -7.67 0.04
N ILE A 116 9.87 -6.35 -0.12
CA ILE A 116 10.39 -5.45 0.90
C ILE A 116 9.51 -5.50 2.15
N TRP A 117 8.19 -5.52 2.00
CA TRP A 117 7.29 -5.71 3.13
C TRP A 117 7.64 -6.98 3.91
N LEU A 118 7.85 -8.08 3.21
CA LEU A 118 8.18 -9.35 3.83
C LEU A 118 9.54 -9.28 4.54
N ARG A 119 10.55 -8.74 3.85
CA ARG A 119 11.92 -8.64 4.38
C ARG A 119 12.00 -7.74 5.60
N ASN A 120 11.25 -6.65 5.61
CA ASN A 120 11.25 -5.69 6.73
C ASN A 120 10.29 -6.11 7.85
N LYS A 121 9.73 -7.31 7.75
CA LYS A 121 8.77 -7.85 8.72
C LYS A 121 7.51 -6.99 8.86
N CYS A 122 7.18 -6.24 7.82
CA CYS A 122 5.90 -5.56 7.76
C CYS A 122 4.75 -6.55 7.55
N LEU A 123 5.08 -7.72 6.96
CA LEU A 123 4.20 -8.86 6.91
C LEU A 123 4.77 -9.91 7.85
N HIS A 124 4.06 -10.25 8.89
CA HIS A 124 4.55 -11.20 9.88
C HIS A 124 4.04 -12.60 9.59
N PHE A 125 4.97 -13.56 9.58
CA PHE A 125 4.59 -14.94 9.74
C PHE A 125 4.40 -15.20 11.21
N ILE A 126 3.29 -15.80 11.55
CA ILE A 126 3.12 -16.33 12.89
C ILE A 126 3.56 -17.78 12.81
N PRO A 127 4.61 -18.14 13.50
CA PRO A 127 5.07 -19.52 13.51
C PRO A 127 4.03 -20.44 14.08
#